data_ff11d4be283d1b2c9090fbe577cdaeb9
#
_entry.id   ff11d4be283d1b2c9090fbe577cdaeb9
#
_cell.length_a   1.000
_cell.length_b   1.000
_cell.length_c   1.000
_cell.angle_alpha   90.00
_cell.angle_beta   90.00
_cell.angle_gamma   90.00
#
_symmetry.space_group_name_H-M   'P 1'
#
loop_
_entity.id
_entity.type
_entity.pdbx_description
1 polymer ?
#
loop_
_entity_poly.entity_id
_entity_poly.type
_entity_poly.pdbx_seq_one_letter_code
_entity_poly.pdbx_strand_id
1 'polypeptide(L)'
;GAPAQAHAGSRLEEPLMDSVRTALTSAVGNFGPPEPQFFSTEARLHYLRWLGTMSDRLRRRKPEWEVRRDFLQTVWYESKRAGLDVSLVMGLIQVESAFRKFAVSSVGARGYMQVMPFWTRVIGDGDPGKLFHMQTNLRFGCVILRHYIDRERGDLFLALGRYNGSRGRSPYPDAVFGAQRNWHFNEKPAAA
;
A
#
# COMPACT_ATOMS: atom_id res chain seq x y z
N GLY A 1 -14.37 9.95 -17.99
CA GLY A 1 -15.16 8.73 -18.09
C GLY A 1 -15.03 7.98 -16.79
N ALA A 2 -16.14 7.58 -16.20
CA ALA A 2 -16.13 6.76 -14.99
C ALA A 2 -15.41 5.45 -15.28
N PRO A 3 -14.56 4.96 -14.37
CA PRO A 3 -13.88 3.70 -14.59
C PRO A 3 -14.90 2.56 -14.65
N ALA A 4 -14.79 1.74 -15.67
CA ALA A 4 -15.62 0.56 -15.89
C ALA A 4 -15.25 -0.57 -14.90
N GLN A 5 -15.20 -0.28 -13.60
CA GLN A 5 -14.79 -1.25 -12.57
C GLN A 5 -15.94 -1.78 -11.72
N ALA A 6 -17.17 -1.46 -12.10
CA ALA A 6 -18.31 -1.68 -11.21
C ALA A 6 -18.82 -3.13 -11.11
N HIS A 7 -18.29 -4.09 -11.86
CA HIS A 7 -18.84 -5.45 -11.90
C HIS A 7 -17.78 -6.55 -11.98
N ALA A 8 -16.84 -6.57 -11.06
CA ALA A 8 -16.17 -7.83 -10.75
C ALA A 8 -17.16 -8.68 -9.93
N GLY A 9 -17.52 -9.84 -10.44
CA GLY A 9 -18.53 -10.69 -9.83
C GLY A 9 -18.24 -11.04 -8.37
N SER A 10 -19.29 -11.24 -7.57
CA SER A 10 -19.25 -11.49 -6.12
C SER A 10 -18.28 -12.60 -5.67
N ARG A 11 -17.94 -13.56 -6.54
CA ARG A 11 -17.01 -14.67 -6.24
C ARG A 11 -15.55 -14.27 -6.17
N LEU A 12 -15.15 -13.19 -6.88
CA LEU A 12 -13.78 -12.67 -6.83
C LEU A 12 -13.54 -11.74 -5.64
N GLU A 13 -14.63 -11.28 -5.01
CA GLU A 13 -14.60 -10.31 -3.92
C GLU A 13 -14.52 -10.95 -2.54
N GLU A 14 -14.93 -12.21 -2.35
CA GLU A 14 -14.95 -12.89 -1.05
C GLU A 14 -13.57 -12.97 -0.38
N PRO A 15 -12.47 -13.38 -1.05
CA PRO A 15 -11.15 -13.38 -0.44
C PRO A 15 -10.66 -11.97 -0.07
N LEU A 16 -11.02 -10.97 -0.89
CA LEU A 16 -10.72 -9.56 -0.60
C LEU A 16 -11.46 -9.08 0.64
N MET A 17 -12.73 -9.44 0.77
CA MET A 17 -13.57 -9.07 1.92
C MET A 17 -12.99 -9.61 3.23
N ASP A 18 -12.53 -10.86 3.27
CA ASP A 18 -11.96 -11.46 4.47
C ASP A 18 -10.67 -10.74 4.91
N SER A 19 -9.79 -10.44 3.99
CA SER A 19 -8.55 -9.71 4.27
C SER A 19 -8.83 -8.33 4.85
N VAL A 20 -9.77 -7.60 4.27
CA VAL A 20 -10.13 -6.25 4.72
C VAL A 20 -10.88 -6.30 6.05
N ARG A 21 -11.79 -7.26 6.26
CA ARG A 21 -12.48 -7.42 7.55
C ARG A 21 -11.49 -7.67 8.69
N THR A 22 -10.49 -8.50 8.47
CA THR A 22 -9.44 -8.75 9.45
C THR A 22 -8.72 -7.45 9.82
N ALA A 23 -8.41 -6.62 8.83
CA ALA A 23 -7.78 -5.32 9.05
C ALA A 23 -8.68 -4.37 9.84
N LEU A 24 -9.95 -4.30 9.46
CA LEU A 24 -10.91 -3.42 10.13
C LEU A 24 -11.11 -3.83 11.59
N THR A 25 -11.21 -5.13 11.86
CA THR A 25 -11.31 -5.65 13.22
C THR A 25 -10.07 -5.30 14.04
N SER A 26 -8.89 -5.43 13.47
CA SER A 26 -7.63 -5.06 14.12
C SER A 26 -7.55 -3.56 14.38
N ALA A 27 -8.03 -2.72 13.46
CA ALA A 27 -8.04 -1.28 13.59
C ALA A 27 -8.94 -0.80 14.73
N VAL A 28 -10.04 -1.50 15.01
CA VAL A 28 -10.95 -1.20 16.13
C VAL A 28 -10.34 -1.61 17.47
N GLY A 29 -9.57 -2.71 17.50
CA GLY A 29 -8.99 -3.26 18.74
C GLY A 29 -7.59 -2.78 19.05
N ASN A 30 -6.90 -2.12 18.13
CA ASN A 30 -5.49 -1.78 18.28
C ASN A 30 -5.19 -0.40 17.70
N PHE A 31 -4.78 0.55 18.55
CA PHE A 31 -4.53 1.93 18.17
C PHE A 31 -3.11 2.16 17.61
N GLY A 32 -2.27 1.14 17.59
CA GLY A 32 -0.89 1.22 17.11
C GLY A 32 -0.70 0.52 15.77
N PRO A 33 0.43 0.78 15.08
CA PRO A 33 0.77 0.03 13.88
C PRO A 33 1.02 -1.44 14.24
N PRO A 34 0.76 -2.38 13.30
CA PRO A 34 0.98 -3.80 13.56
C PRO A 34 2.46 -4.07 13.76
N GLU A 35 2.80 -4.97 14.69
CA GLU A 35 4.19 -5.36 14.92
C GLU A 35 4.63 -6.43 13.92
N PRO A 36 5.69 -6.18 13.13
CA PRO A 36 6.24 -7.21 12.26
C PRO A 36 6.79 -8.39 13.05
N GLN A 37 6.59 -9.60 12.52
CA GLN A 37 7.13 -10.82 13.09
C GLN A 37 8.33 -11.28 12.26
N PHE A 38 9.40 -11.74 12.93
CA PHE A 38 10.63 -12.15 12.27
C PHE A 38 11.03 -13.57 12.70
N PHE A 39 11.43 -14.38 11.73
CA PHE A 39 11.88 -15.75 11.98
C PHE A 39 13.31 -15.84 12.51
N SER A 40 14.09 -14.76 12.39
CA SER A 40 15.50 -14.76 12.80
C SER A 40 15.95 -13.37 13.21
N THR A 41 17.05 -13.31 13.96
CA THR A 41 17.71 -12.05 14.30
C THR A 41 18.18 -11.30 13.04
N GLU A 42 18.66 -12.04 12.04
CA GLU A 42 19.11 -11.45 10.77
C GLU A 42 17.98 -10.76 10.03
N ALA A 43 16.81 -11.40 9.94
CA ALA A 43 15.64 -10.81 9.32
C ALA A 43 15.20 -9.53 10.05
N ARG A 44 15.22 -9.55 11.39
CA ARG A 44 14.91 -8.37 12.19
C ARG A 44 15.90 -7.24 11.95
N LEU A 45 17.19 -7.55 11.92
CA LEU A 45 18.24 -6.54 11.65
C LEU A 45 18.11 -5.95 10.25
N HIS A 46 17.78 -6.78 9.26
CA HIS A 46 17.52 -6.29 7.91
C HIS A 46 16.35 -5.27 7.90
N TYR A 47 15.27 -5.60 8.57
CA TYR A 47 14.14 -4.67 8.72
C TYR A 47 14.55 -3.37 9.40
N LEU A 48 15.32 -3.44 10.49
CA LEU A 48 15.74 -2.23 11.21
C LEU A 48 16.66 -1.34 10.36
N ARG A 49 17.54 -1.93 9.54
CA ARG A 49 18.36 -1.17 8.60
C ARG A 49 17.51 -0.55 7.49
N TRP A 50 16.55 -1.30 6.97
CA TRP A 50 15.58 -0.77 6.01
C TRP A 50 14.83 0.42 6.62
N LEU A 51 14.31 0.26 7.82
CA LEU A 51 13.56 1.31 8.51
C LEU A 51 14.39 2.59 8.68
N GLY A 52 15.64 2.46 9.11
CA GLY A 52 16.55 3.60 9.26
C GLY A 52 16.83 4.31 7.94
N THR A 53 17.12 3.54 6.90
CA THR A 53 17.41 4.09 5.57
C THR A 53 16.20 4.79 4.98
N MET A 54 15.03 4.17 5.04
CA MET A 54 13.79 4.75 4.50
C MET A 54 13.35 5.96 5.32
N SER A 55 13.55 5.93 6.64
CA SER A 55 13.28 7.08 7.50
C SER A 55 14.10 8.30 7.07
N ASP A 56 15.38 8.11 6.80
CA ASP A 56 16.22 9.21 6.32
C ASP A 56 15.74 9.78 4.98
N ARG A 57 15.37 8.92 4.04
CA ARG A 57 14.87 9.34 2.73
C ARG A 57 13.51 10.03 2.81
N LEU A 58 12.68 9.67 3.79
CA LEU A 58 11.32 10.19 3.94
C LEU A 58 11.25 11.45 4.82
N ARG A 59 12.34 11.85 5.45
CA ARG A 59 12.36 12.90 6.50
C ARG A 59 11.75 14.21 6.05
N ARG A 60 12.01 14.66 4.82
CA ARG A 60 11.48 15.94 4.31
C ARG A 60 9.96 15.93 4.15
N ARG A 61 9.39 14.77 3.82
CA ARG A 61 7.95 14.61 3.57
C ARG A 61 7.16 14.29 4.83
N LYS A 62 7.79 13.63 5.79
CA LYS A 62 7.24 13.29 7.11
C LYS A 62 8.26 13.61 8.18
N PRO A 63 8.33 14.87 8.63
CA PRO A 63 9.42 15.31 9.52
C PRO A 63 9.34 14.75 10.94
N GLU A 64 8.15 14.40 11.44
CA GLU A 64 8.00 13.83 12.78
C GLU A 64 8.43 12.37 12.81
N TRP A 65 9.42 12.06 13.65
CA TRP A 65 10.00 10.71 13.72
C TRP A 65 8.96 9.62 14.03
N GLU A 66 8.12 9.83 15.04
CA GLU A 66 7.14 8.81 15.45
C GLU A 66 6.13 8.54 14.34
N VAL A 67 5.63 9.58 13.70
CA VAL A 67 4.71 9.45 12.56
C VAL A 67 5.36 8.72 11.41
N ARG A 68 6.60 9.06 11.09
CA ARG A 68 7.37 8.44 10.02
C ARG A 68 7.65 6.97 10.29
N ARG A 69 8.05 6.65 11.52
CA ARG A 69 8.29 5.27 11.97
C ARG A 69 7.01 4.44 11.86
N ASP A 70 5.91 4.91 12.39
CA ASP A 70 4.64 4.19 12.39
C ASP A 70 4.15 3.95 10.97
N PHE A 71 4.30 4.94 10.10
CA PHE A 71 3.98 4.82 8.68
C PHE A 71 4.84 3.74 7.99
N LEU A 72 6.15 3.80 8.15
CA LEU A 72 7.06 2.85 7.52
C LEU A 72 6.86 1.42 8.04
N GLN A 73 6.66 1.27 9.34
CA GLN A 73 6.34 -0.03 9.93
C GLN A 73 5.06 -0.61 9.33
N THR A 74 4.03 0.20 9.16
CA THR A 74 2.76 -0.24 8.58
C THR A 74 2.89 -0.58 7.10
N VAL A 75 3.62 0.23 6.34
CA VAL A 75 3.90 -0.07 4.93
C VAL A 75 4.64 -1.40 4.79
N TRP A 76 5.67 -1.63 5.60
CA TRP A 76 6.39 -2.89 5.60
C TRP A 76 5.44 -4.07 5.85
N TYR A 77 4.67 -3.97 6.94
CA TYR A 77 3.74 -5.03 7.34
C TYR A 77 2.72 -5.33 6.24
N GLU A 78 2.04 -4.32 5.74
CA GLU A 78 0.98 -4.50 4.74
C GLU A 78 1.51 -4.96 3.39
N SER A 79 2.68 -4.48 2.98
CA SER A 79 3.36 -4.94 1.77
C SER A 79 3.73 -6.42 1.87
N LYS A 80 4.38 -6.82 2.95
CA LYS A 80 4.78 -8.22 3.17
C LYS A 80 3.56 -9.14 3.26
N ARG A 81 2.52 -8.72 3.98
CA ARG A 81 1.29 -9.47 4.10
C ARG A 81 0.65 -9.75 2.74
N ALA A 82 0.65 -8.79 1.85
CA ALA A 82 0.09 -8.92 0.50
C ALA A 82 1.07 -9.56 -0.51
N GLY A 83 2.28 -9.91 -0.09
CA GLY A 83 3.30 -10.45 -0.99
C GLY A 83 3.79 -9.45 -2.02
N LEU A 84 3.83 -8.16 -1.66
CA LEU A 84 4.26 -7.08 -2.55
C LEU A 84 5.68 -6.63 -2.21
N ASP A 85 6.40 -6.19 -3.25
CA ASP A 85 7.66 -5.48 -3.05
C ASP A 85 7.39 -4.14 -2.34
N VAL A 86 8.08 -3.92 -1.22
CA VAL A 86 7.89 -2.71 -0.41
C VAL A 86 8.23 -1.45 -1.21
N SER A 87 9.27 -1.51 -2.05
CA SER A 87 9.65 -0.37 -2.89
C SER A 87 8.56 -0.01 -3.90
N LEU A 88 7.85 -1.01 -4.43
CA LEU A 88 6.72 -0.78 -5.34
C LEU A 88 5.59 -0.05 -4.62
N VAL A 89 5.24 -0.49 -3.41
CA VAL A 89 4.19 0.16 -2.61
C VAL A 89 4.59 1.58 -2.25
N MET A 90 5.84 1.82 -1.85
CA MET A 90 6.34 3.16 -1.57
C MET A 90 6.29 4.07 -2.81
N GLY A 91 6.66 3.54 -3.96
CA GLY A 91 6.58 4.28 -5.22
C GLY A 91 5.15 4.65 -5.59
N LEU A 92 4.21 3.72 -5.41
CA LEU A 92 2.80 3.97 -5.64
C LEU A 92 2.26 5.05 -4.70
N ILE A 93 2.57 4.97 -3.41
CA ILE A 93 2.17 5.98 -2.42
C ILE A 93 2.73 7.36 -2.80
N GLN A 94 3.98 7.43 -3.24
CA GLN A 94 4.57 8.68 -3.69
C GLN A 94 3.78 9.31 -4.82
N VAL A 95 3.42 8.53 -5.84
CA VAL A 95 2.65 9.01 -6.98
C VAL A 95 1.23 9.41 -6.58
N GLU A 96 0.58 8.59 -5.75
CA GLU A 96 -0.83 8.79 -5.41
C GLU A 96 -1.05 9.96 -4.46
N SER A 97 -0.26 10.07 -3.40
CA SER A 97 -0.54 11.03 -2.33
C SER A 97 0.64 11.92 -1.95
N ALA A 98 1.84 11.68 -2.49
CA ALA A 98 3.08 12.28 -2.00
C ALA A 98 3.23 12.10 -0.47
N PHE A 99 2.85 10.93 0.05
CA PHE A 99 2.89 10.55 1.46
C PHE A 99 1.99 11.39 2.37
N ARG A 100 0.91 11.97 1.82
CA ARG A 100 -0.06 12.74 2.61
C ARG A 100 -1.22 11.86 3.04
N LYS A 101 -1.37 11.72 4.35
CA LYS A 101 -2.39 10.87 4.97
C LYS A 101 -3.82 11.25 4.56
N PHE A 102 -4.10 12.53 4.42
CA PHE A 102 -5.44 13.06 4.17
C PHE A 102 -5.65 13.52 2.73
N ALA A 103 -4.83 13.03 1.78
CA ALA A 103 -4.98 13.38 0.39
C ALA A 103 -6.34 12.96 -0.15
N VAL A 104 -6.99 13.85 -0.92
CA VAL A 104 -8.24 13.59 -1.61
C VAL A 104 -8.11 14.09 -3.05
N SER A 105 -8.38 13.22 -4.02
CA SER A 105 -8.34 13.61 -5.43
C SER A 105 -9.65 14.26 -5.88
N SER A 106 -9.64 14.86 -7.07
CA SER A 106 -10.83 15.46 -7.67
C SER A 106 -11.97 14.46 -7.88
N VAL A 107 -11.66 13.17 -8.01
CA VAL A 107 -12.64 12.10 -8.17
C VAL A 107 -12.99 11.38 -6.85
N GLY A 108 -12.44 11.87 -5.74
CA GLY A 108 -12.76 11.37 -4.40
C GLY A 108 -11.90 10.23 -3.90
N ALA A 109 -10.80 9.87 -4.59
CA ALA A 109 -9.84 8.90 -4.07
C ALA A 109 -9.20 9.43 -2.79
N ARG A 110 -8.97 8.56 -1.78
CA ARG A 110 -8.61 8.97 -0.43
C ARG A 110 -7.33 8.35 0.09
N GLY A 111 -6.57 9.15 0.82
CA GLY A 111 -5.48 8.74 1.68
C GLY A 111 -4.21 8.35 0.93
N TYR A 112 -3.31 7.68 1.64
CA TYR A 112 -1.98 7.34 1.15
C TYR A 112 -1.96 6.64 -0.21
N MET A 113 -2.82 5.64 -0.41
CA MET A 113 -2.86 4.85 -1.63
C MET A 113 -4.01 5.24 -2.56
N GLN A 114 -4.70 6.35 -2.24
CA GLN A 114 -5.78 6.89 -3.07
C GLN A 114 -6.83 5.85 -3.42
N VAL A 115 -7.39 5.25 -2.40
CA VAL A 115 -8.43 4.23 -2.53
C VAL A 115 -9.78 4.91 -2.81
N MET A 116 -10.49 4.43 -3.83
CA MET A 116 -11.82 4.93 -4.15
C MET A 116 -12.84 4.50 -3.10
N PRO A 117 -13.75 5.40 -2.68
CA PRO A 117 -14.74 5.09 -1.64
C PRO A 117 -15.62 3.87 -1.94
N PHE A 118 -15.91 3.55 -3.20
CA PHE A 118 -16.75 2.40 -3.54
C PHE A 118 -16.15 1.09 -3.01
N TRP A 119 -14.82 0.98 -2.90
CA TRP A 119 -14.18 -0.22 -2.36
C TRP A 119 -14.64 -0.55 -0.94
N THR A 120 -15.01 0.45 -0.14
CA THR A 120 -15.53 0.22 1.21
C THR A 120 -16.86 -0.52 1.19
N ARG A 121 -17.67 -0.34 0.15
CA ARG A 121 -18.92 -1.08 -0.05
C ARG A 121 -18.67 -2.47 -0.62
N VAL A 122 -17.67 -2.62 -1.47
CA VAL A 122 -17.36 -3.90 -2.14
C VAL A 122 -16.67 -4.87 -1.19
N ILE A 123 -15.66 -4.42 -0.44
CA ILE A 123 -14.80 -5.29 0.36
C ILE A 123 -14.67 -4.85 1.82
N GLY A 124 -15.45 -3.89 2.27
CA GLY A 124 -15.38 -3.36 3.63
C GLY A 124 -16.75 -3.24 4.29
N ASP A 125 -16.85 -2.38 5.28
CA ASP A 125 -18.07 -2.13 6.05
C ASP A 125 -18.95 -1.00 5.49
N GLY A 126 -18.54 -0.40 4.37
CA GLY A 126 -19.27 0.69 3.73
C GLY A 126 -18.97 2.08 4.28
N ASP A 127 -18.03 2.23 5.23
CA ASP A 127 -17.67 3.53 5.80
C ASP A 127 -16.42 4.11 5.10
N PRO A 128 -16.60 5.06 4.15
CA PRO A 128 -15.49 5.66 3.43
C PRO A 128 -14.59 6.54 4.31
N GLY A 129 -15.06 6.99 5.47
CA GLY A 129 -14.26 7.76 6.42
C GLY A 129 -13.09 6.97 6.97
N LYS A 130 -13.19 5.65 7.06
CA LYS A 130 -12.12 4.77 7.52
C LYS A 130 -10.93 4.71 6.56
N LEU A 131 -11.08 5.15 5.32
CA LEU A 131 -9.97 5.22 4.35
C LEU A 131 -8.92 6.27 4.72
N PHE A 132 -9.20 7.16 5.66
CA PHE A 132 -8.19 8.07 6.21
C PHE A 132 -7.41 7.47 7.38
N HIS A 133 -7.83 6.35 7.91
CA HIS A 133 -7.06 5.60 8.89
C HIS A 133 -5.88 4.91 8.19
N MET A 134 -4.66 5.13 8.72
CA MET A 134 -3.42 4.70 8.04
C MET A 134 -3.40 3.21 7.69
N GLN A 135 -3.57 2.35 8.68
CA GLN A 135 -3.52 0.90 8.44
C GLN A 135 -4.63 0.42 7.51
N THR A 136 -5.84 0.94 7.69
CA THR A 136 -6.98 0.60 6.84
C THR A 136 -6.71 0.97 5.38
N ASN A 137 -6.23 2.19 5.14
CA ASN A 137 -5.90 2.64 3.78
C ASN A 137 -4.85 1.75 3.13
N LEU A 138 -3.74 1.51 3.83
CA LEU A 138 -2.64 0.69 3.31
C LEU A 138 -3.07 -0.76 3.09
N ARG A 139 -3.93 -1.31 3.97
CA ARG A 139 -4.49 -2.64 3.78
C ARG A 139 -5.35 -2.71 2.52
N PHE A 140 -6.30 -1.77 2.35
CA PHE A 140 -7.13 -1.72 1.14
C PHE A 140 -6.26 -1.63 -0.12
N GLY A 141 -5.34 -0.67 -0.16
CA GLY A 141 -4.50 -0.45 -1.34
C GLY A 141 -3.64 -1.66 -1.69
N CYS A 142 -2.99 -2.27 -0.70
CA CYS A 142 -2.16 -3.46 -0.93
C CYS A 142 -2.96 -4.67 -1.37
N VAL A 143 -4.12 -4.90 -0.77
CA VAL A 143 -5.01 -6.02 -1.15
C VAL A 143 -5.54 -5.82 -2.56
N ILE A 144 -5.97 -4.62 -2.92
CA ILE A 144 -6.46 -4.30 -4.27
C ILE A 144 -5.35 -4.46 -5.30
N LEU A 145 -4.15 -3.94 -5.03
CA LEU A 145 -3.02 -4.07 -5.94
C LEU A 145 -2.64 -5.54 -6.14
N ARG A 146 -2.57 -6.33 -5.07
CA ARG A 146 -2.31 -7.77 -5.16
C ARG A 146 -3.34 -8.48 -6.01
N HIS A 147 -4.60 -8.16 -5.83
CA HIS A 147 -5.68 -8.72 -6.65
C HIS A 147 -5.46 -8.44 -8.14
N TYR A 148 -5.10 -7.21 -8.50
CA TYR A 148 -4.84 -6.87 -9.91
C TYR A 148 -3.58 -7.52 -10.46
N ILE A 149 -2.53 -7.65 -9.65
CA ILE A 149 -1.32 -8.39 -10.05
C ILE A 149 -1.67 -9.85 -10.37
N ASP A 150 -2.45 -10.49 -9.53
CA ASP A 150 -2.88 -11.87 -9.74
C ASP A 150 -3.75 -11.99 -11.00
N ARG A 151 -4.68 -11.08 -11.17
CA ARG A 151 -5.56 -11.04 -12.35
C ARG A 151 -4.79 -10.84 -13.64
N GLU A 152 -3.70 -10.09 -13.62
CA GLU A 152 -2.82 -9.87 -14.77
C GLU A 152 -1.65 -10.85 -14.82
N ARG A 153 -1.70 -11.93 -14.07
CA ARG A 153 -0.70 -13.00 -14.07
C ARG A 153 0.73 -12.51 -13.80
N GLY A 154 0.87 -11.54 -12.89
CA GLY A 154 2.15 -10.98 -12.51
C GLY A 154 2.64 -9.82 -13.37
N ASP A 155 1.89 -9.40 -14.37
CA ASP A 155 2.25 -8.25 -15.21
C ASP A 155 1.98 -6.95 -14.44
N LEU A 156 3.04 -6.36 -13.89
CA LEU A 156 2.94 -5.15 -13.08
C LEU A 156 2.47 -3.93 -13.89
N PHE A 157 2.90 -3.82 -15.14
CA PHE A 157 2.48 -2.72 -16.01
C PHE A 157 0.95 -2.71 -16.17
N LEU A 158 0.38 -3.86 -16.50
CA LEU A 158 -1.07 -3.98 -16.67
C LEU A 158 -1.82 -3.88 -15.33
N ALA A 159 -1.26 -4.45 -14.25
CA ALA A 159 -1.86 -4.38 -12.92
C ALA A 159 -1.94 -2.94 -12.40
N LEU A 160 -0.88 -2.16 -12.56
CA LEU A 160 -0.86 -0.75 -12.18
C LEU A 160 -1.87 0.05 -13.01
N GLY A 161 -2.00 -0.25 -14.29
CA GLY A 161 -3.01 0.36 -15.12
C GLY A 161 -4.43 0.08 -14.62
N ARG A 162 -4.72 -1.15 -14.18
CA ARG A 162 -6.00 -1.47 -13.54
C ARG A 162 -6.21 -0.70 -12.25
N TYR A 163 -5.18 -0.63 -11.42
CA TYR A 163 -5.24 0.11 -10.15
C TYR A 163 -5.64 1.58 -10.39
N ASN A 164 -5.06 2.21 -11.39
CA ASN A 164 -5.34 3.61 -11.75
C ASN A 164 -6.59 3.80 -12.62
N GLY A 165 -7.13 2.73 -13.20
CA GLY A 165 -8.22 2.83 -14.18
C GLY A 165 -7.78 3.21 -15.59
N SER A 166 -6.51 2.93 -15.93
CA SER A 166 -5.90 3.29 -17.23
C SER A 166 -5.13 2.11 -17.86
N ARG A 167 -5.69 0.90 -17.75
CA ARG A 167 -5.05 -0.34 -18.18
C ARG A 167 -4.45 -0.22 -19.59
N GLY A 168 -3.18 -0.62 -19.71
CA GLY A 168 -2.45 -0.63 -20.97
C GLY A 168 -1.82 0.70 -21.37
N ARG A 169 -2.02 1.77 -20.59
CA ARG A 169 -1.42 3.08 -20.84
C ARG A 169 -0.19 3.29 -19.97
N SER A 170 0.86 3.86 -20.56
CA SER A 170 2.18 3.96 -19.93
C SER A 170 2.34 5.06 -18.86
N PRO A 171 1.65 6.21 -18.88
CA PRO A 171 2.00 7.31 -17.97
C PRO A 171 1.99 6.93 -16.49
N TYR A 172 0.95 6.24 -16.01
CA TYR A 172 0.86 5.89 -14.59
C TYR A 172 1.86 4.80 -14.18
N PRO A 173 1.95 3.65 -14.86
CA PRO A 173 2.97 2.66 -14.50
C PRO A 173 4.39 3.22 -14.56
N ASP A 174 4.71 4.02 -15.56
CA ASP A 174 6.04 4.62 -15.69
C ASP A 174 6.34 5.56 -14.52
N ALA A 175 5.35 6.35 -14.08
CA ALA A 175 5.49 7.21 -12.91
C ALA A 175 5.75 6.41 -11.64
N VAL A 176 5.00 5.31 -11.44
CA VAL A 176 5.18 4.43 -10.27
C VAL A 176 6.55 3.77 -10.29
N PHE A 177 6.98 3.21 -11.42
CA PHE A 177 8.30 2.59 -11.53
C PHE A 177 9.43 3.62 -11.34
N GLY A 178 9.23 4.84 -11.84
CA GLY A 178 10.17 5.94 -11.61
C GLY A 178 10.30 6.30 -10.14
N ALA A 179 9.18 6.42 -9.44
CA ALA A 179 9.15 6.70 -8.01
C ALA A 179 9.71 5.53 -7.19
N GLN A 180 9.44 4.29 -7.60
CA GLN A 180 9.95 3.08 -6.93
C GLN A 180 11.47 3.11 -6.79
N ARG A 181 12.19 3.64 -7.77
CA ARG A 181 13.66 3.73 -7.70
C ARG A 181 14.17 4.53 -6.51
N ASN A 182 13.39 5.45 -5.96
CA ASN A 182 13.75 6.20 -4.76
C ASN A 182 13.73 5.36 -3.49
N TRP A 183 13.11 4.18 -3.53
CA TRP A 183 12.81 3.39 -2.35
C TRP A 183 13.42 1.98 -2.38
N HIS A 184 14.30 1.71 -3.34
CA HIS A 184 15.06 0.47 -3.34
C HIS A 184 16.02 0.43 -2.14
N PHE A 185 16.08 -0.73 -1.52
CA PHE A 185 17.00 -0.99 -0.42
C PHE A 185 17.87 -2.19 -0.76
N ASN A 186 19.14 -1.91 -1.05
CA ASN A 186 20.14 -2.93 -1.32
C ASN A 186 21.08 -3.00 -0.11
N GLU A 187 20.83 -4.00 0.75
CA GLU A 187 21.72 -4.28 1.84
C GLU A 187 23.00 -4.90 1.27
N LYS A 188 24.15 -4.29 1.55
CA LYS A 188 25.43 -4.92 1.21
C LYS A 188 25.61 -6.16 2.07
N PRO A 189 25.98 -7.33 1.48
CA PRO A 189 26.33 -8.48 2.29
C PRO A 189 27.39 -8.07 3.30
N ALA A 190 27.27 -8.59 4.54
CA ALA A 190 28.30 -8.37 5.56
C ALA A 190 29.66 -8.79 4.99
N ALA A 191 30.67 -7.95 5.15
CA ALA A 191 32.03 -8.32 4.77
C ALA A 191 32.43 -9.59 5.50
N ALA A 192 32.85 -10.59 4.74
CA ALA A 192 33.31 -11.86 5.29
C ALA A 192 34.56 -11.66 6.17
#